data_1dec18da9367dee1e6ca314cc2c1d9e9
#
_entry.id   1dec18da9367dee1e6ca314cc2c1d9e9
#
_cell.length_a   1.000
_cell.length_b   1.000
_cell.length_c   1.000
_cell.angle_alpha   90.00
_cell.angle_beta   90.00
_cell.angle_gamma   90.00
#
_symmetry.space_group_name_H-M   'P 1'
#
loop_
_entity.id
_entity.type
_entity.pdbx_description
1 polymer ?
#
loop_
_entity_poly.entity_id
_entity_poly.type
_entity_poly.pdbx_seq_one_letter_code
_entity_poly.pdbx_strand_id
1 'polypeptide(L)'
;LVDVVEGMPQGKALDMLQAGPITGSDARVVGSNSYDATADSDVVAITAGIARKPGMSRDDLLLTNMKIVGEVTRQVAGRSPNSVLVVVSNPLDAMVQHAYGISKFPKQRVVGMAGILDTARFRTFLATELKMSVTNVQAYVLGGHGDSMVPLIGSTTAGGVPVADLIPRQRLDEIVKRTQNGGAEIVSLLKTGSAYYAPSAAVEQMVEAIVFDRKAVLPCAALLEGEYGINGLFVGVPVKLGAGGVEQVIQVKLTSDESIALKKSAAAVRELVDVMAKHAA
;
A
#
# COMPACT_ATOMS: atom_id res chain seq x y z
N LEU A 1 13.43 -7.11 -12.14
CA LEU A 1 13.34 -5.68 -11.83
C LEU A 1 13.34 -4.89 -13.13
N VAL A 2 12.45 -3.88 -13.25
CA VAL A 2 12.43 -2.98 -14.43
C VAL A 2 12.53 -1.53 -13.95
N ASP A 3 13.38 -0.75 -14.60
CA ASP A 3 13.52 0.69 -14.36
C ASP A 3 13.92 1.38 -15.67
N VAL A 4 13.55 2.65 -15.84
CA VAL A 4 13.93 3.46 -17.02
C VAL A 4 15.39 3.93 -16.95
N VAL A 5 16.01 3.95 -15.77
CA VAL A 5 17.40 4.36 -15.56
C VAL A 5 18.32 3.20 -15.97
N GLU A 6 19.12 3.44 -17.01
CA GLU A 6 20.07 2.44 -17.53
C GLU A 6 21.06 1.97 -16.45
N GLY A 7 21.30 0.68 -16.38
CA GLY A 7 22.19 0.05 -15.42
C GLY A 7 21.63 -0.13 -14.00
N MET A 8 20.66 0.68 -13.58
CA MET A 8 20.13 0.63 -12.22
C MET A 8 19.44 -0.71 -11.90
N PRO A 9 18.50 -1.22 -12.70
CA PRO A 9 17.85 -2.50 -12.38
C PRO A 9 18.83 -3.67 -12.46
N GLN A 10 19.81 -3.63 -13.38
CA GLN A 10 20.84 -4.65 -13.52
C GLN A 10 21.74 -4.69 -12.27
N GLY A 11 22.20 -3.52 -11.81
CA GLY A 11 23.04 -3.40 -10.62
C GLY A 11 22.33 -3.92 -9.36
N LYS A 12 21.08 -3.50 -9.16
CA LYS A 12 20.27 -3.99 -8.01
C LYS A 12 19.98 -5.49 -8.09
N ALA A 13 19.71 -6.01 -9.29
CA ALA A 13 19.48 -7.44 -9.47
C ALA A 13 20.74 -8.26 -9.15
N LEU A 14 21.91 -7.77 -9.58
CA LEU A 14 23.19 -8.44 -9.29
C LEU A 14 23.50 -8.44 -7.79
N ASP A 15 23.27 -7.32 -7.09
CA ASP A 15 23.45 -7.22 -5.64
C ASP A 15 22.52 -8.19 -4.88
N MET A 16 21.25 -8.28 -5.28
CA MET A 16 20.31 -9.25 -4.72
C MET A 16 20.70 -10.71 -4.99
N LEU A 17 21.22 -11.02 -6.19
CA LEU A 17 21.75 -12.36 -6.51
C LEU A 17 22.93 -12.73 -5.62
N GLN A 18 23.81 -11.79 -5.35
CA GLN A 18 24.98 -11.99 -4.48
C GLN A 18 24.61 -12.16 -3.00
N ALA A 19 23.46 -11.68 -2.57
CA ALA A 19 22.90 -11.97 -1.25
C ALA A 19 22.39 -13.42 -1.13
N GLY A 20 22.01 -14.06 -2.25
CA GLY A 20 21.44 -15.41 -2.28
C GLY A 20 22.23 -16.46 -1.50
N PRO A 21 23.54 -16.64 -1.71
CA PRO A 21 24.35 -17.63 -0.97
C PRO A 21 24.37 -17.38 0.55
N ILE A 22 24.21 -16.13 0.99
CA ILE A 22 24.19 -15.77 2.41
C ILE A 22 22.82 -16.04 3.03
N THR A 23 21.75 -15.79 2.29
CA THR A 23 20.37 -15.93 2.75
C THR A 23 19.77 -17.31 2.48
N GLY A 24 20.50 -18.19 1.75
CA GLY A 24 20.00 -19.48 1.33
C GLY A 24 18.92 -19.40 0.24
N SER A 25 18.97 -18.37 -0.61
CA SER A 25 18.00 -18.16 -1.69
C SER A 25 18.59 -18.47 -3.06
N ASP A 26 17.90 -19.33 -3.82
CA ASP A 26 18.20 -19.65 -5.22
C ASP A 26 17.37 -18.84 -6.23
N ALA A 27 16.75 -17.75 -5.77
CA ALA A 27 15.91 -16.91 -6.62
C ALA A 27 16.71 -16.29 -7.78
N ARG A 28 16.19 -16.42 -9.00
CA ARG A 28 16.76 -15.76 -10.17
C ARG A 28 16.25 -14.32 -10.23
N VAL A 29 17.11 -13.34 -9.99
CA VAL A 29 16.78 -11.93 -10.09
C VAL A 29 17.37 -11.35 -11.36
N VAL A 30 16.55 -10.74 -12.20
CA VAL A 30 16.94 -10.13 -13.47
C VAL A 30 16.61 -8.64 -13.44
N GLY A 31 17.55 -7.81 -13.87
CA GLY A 31 17.34 -6.39 -14.11
C GLY A 31 17.23 -6.09 -15.60
N SER A 32 16.28 -5.24 -16.00
CA SER A 32 16.03 -4.87 -17.39
C SER A 32 15.55 -3.44 -17.53
N ASN A 33 15.89 -2.80 -18.65
CA ASN A 33 15.28 -1.53 -19.07
C ASN A 33 14.12 -1.77 -20.07
N SER A 34 13.83 -3.04 -20.40
CA SER A 34 12.69 -3.43 -21.25
C SER A 34 11.62 -4.14 -20.39
N TYR A 35 10.36 -3.85 -20.71
CA TYR A 35 9.22 -4.55 -20.12
C TYR A 35 9.06 -6.00 -20.64
N ASP A 36 9.81 -6.43 -21.63
CA ASP A 36 9.75 -7.81 -22.13
C ASP A 36 10.12 -8.82 -21.05
N ALA A 37 10.98 -8.41 -20.09
CA ALA A 37 11.33 -9.21 -18.93
C ALA A 37 10.16 -9.42 -17.94
N THR A 38 9.04 -8.74 -18.13
CA THR A 38 7.84 -8.89 -17.28
C THR A 38 6.80 -9.86 -17.87
N ALA A 39 7.06 -10.45 -19.03
CA ALA A 39 6.11 -11.34 -19.67
C ALA A 39 5.73 -12.51 -18.75
N ASP A 40 4.45 -12.86 -18.74
CA ASP A 40 3.87 -13.97 -17.98
C ASP A 40 4.15 -13.93 -16.47
N SER A 41 4.27 -12.73 -15.89
CA SER A 41 4.40 -12.57 -14.44
C SER A 41 3.11 -12.93 -13.72
N ASP A 42 3.20 -13.65 -12.60
CA ASP A 42 2.07 -13.93 -11.71
C ASP A 42 1.66 -12.69 -10.90
N VAL A 43 2.64 -11.90 -10.45
CA VAL A 43 2.44 -10.69 -9.67
C VAL A 43 3.36 -9.58 -10.17
N VAL A 44 2.83 -8.38 -10.32
CA VAL A 44 3.58 -7.18 -10.68
C VAL A 44 3.44 -6.12 -9.61
N ALA A 45 4.53 -5.76 -8.94
CA ALA A 45 4.58 -4.64 -8.00
C ALA A 45 4.97 -3.34 -8.74
N ILE A 46 4.08 -2.35 -8.75
CA ILE A 46 4.29 -1.06 -9.40
C ILE A 46 4.69 -0.03 -8.35
N THR A 47 5.99 0.29 -8.29
CA THR A 47 6.58 1.28 -7.40
C THR A 47 7.00 2.56 -8.12
N ALA A 48 6.82 2.60 -9.43
CA ALA A 48 7.24 3.69 -10.30
C ALA A 48 6.52 5.00 -9.98
N GLY A 49 7.24 6.09 -10.04
CA GLY A 49 6.74 7.43 -9.76
C GLY A 49 7.82 8.34 -9.20
N ILE A 50 7.49 9.60 -9.03
CA ILE A 50 8.37 10.57 -8.39
C ILE A 50 7.90 10.90 -6.98
N ALA A 51 8.83 11.21 -6.09
CA ALA A 51 8.51 11.81 -4.80
C ALA A 51 8.19 13.30 -4.97
N ARG A 52 7.38 13.85 -4.06
CA ARG A 52 7.08 15.29 -4.06
C ARG A 52 8.34 16.11 -3.89
N LYS A 53 8.59 17.03 -4.82
CA LYS A 53 9.72 17.96 -4.76
C LYS A 53 9.29 19.28 -4.09
N PRO A 54 10.24 20.05 -3.51
CA PRO A 54 9.97 21.40 -3.03
C PRO A 54 9.35 22.26 -4.15
N GLY A 55 8.27 22.99 -3.83
CA GLY A 55 7.55 23.83 -4.78
C GLY A 55 6.51 23.10 -5.66
N MET A 56 6.46 21.77 -5.63
CA MET A 56 5.48 20.97 -6.38
C MET A 56 4.14 20.96 -5.64
N SER A 57 3.05 21.28 -6.34
CA SER A 57 1.69 21.14 -5.80
C SER A 57 1.29 19.67 -5.64
N ARG A 58 0.16 19.42 -4.94
CA ARG A 58 -0.40 18.05 -4.85
C ARG A 58 -0.88 17.58 -6.22
N ASP A 59 -1.48 18.46 -7.00
CA ASP A 59 -2.01 18.14 -8.33
C ASP A 59 -0.88 17.86 -9.34
N ASP A 60 0.23 18.62 -9.29
CA ASP A 60 1.39 18.34 -10.14
C ASP A 60 1.96 16.95 -9.89
N LEU A 61 2.06 16.55 -8.61
CA LEU A 61 2.51 15.21 -8.25
C LEU A 61 1.54 14.14 -8.75
N LEU A 62 0.24 14.35 -8.51
CA LEU A 62 -0.83 13.46 -8.92
C LEU A 62 -0.79 13.21 -10.44
N LEU A 63 -0.77 14.30 -11.23
CA LEU A 63 -0.81 14.23 -12.68
C LEU A 63 0.48 13.65 -13.28
N THR A 64 1.64 13.95 -12.67
CA THR A 64 2.91 13.36 -13.10
C THR A 64 2.91 11.84 -12.84
N ASN A 65 2.54 11.42 -11.66
CA ASN A 65 2.51 9.99 -11.31
C ASN A 65 1.40 9.23 -12.04
N MET A 66 0.28 9.88 -12.34
CA MET A 66 -0.77 9.32 -13.20
C MET A 66 -0.23 8.93 -14.59
N LYS A 67 0.59 9.79 -15.22
CA LYS A 67 1.21 9.48 -16.52
C LYS A 67 2.18 8.29 -16.40
N ILE A 68 3.05 8.30 -15.38
CA ILE A 68 4.05 7.26 -15.16
C ILE A 68 3.37 5.91 -14.88
N VAL A 69 2.48 5.87 -13.89
CA VAL A 69 1.77 4.63 -13.50
C VAL A 69 0.89 4.12 -14.64
N GLY A 70 0.23 5.01 -15.37
CA GLY A 70 -0.57 4.64 -16.53
C GLY A 70 0.26 3.97 -17.63
N GLU A 71 1.46 4.48 -17.93
CA GLU A 71 2.36 3.88 -18.91
C GLU A 71 2.88 2.52 -18.43
N VAL A 72 3.39 2.45 -17.21
CA VAL A 72 3.82 1.17 -16.60
C VAL A 72 2.71 0.14 -16.64
N THR A 73 1.50 0.53 -16.24
CA THR A 73 0.34 -0.37 -16.22
C THR A 73 0.00 -0.90 -17.61
N ARG A 74 0.01 -0.06 -18.66
CA ARG A 74 -0.23 -0.51 -20.04
C ARG A 74 0.80 -1.55 -20.47
N GLN A 75 2.08 -1.28 -20.20
CA GLN A 75 3.18 -2.16 -20.58
C GLN A 75 3.09 -3.54 -19.90
N VAL A 76 2.86 -3.56 -18.58
CA VAL A 76 2.80 -4.82 -17.83
C VAL A 76 1.50 -5.58 -18.10
N ALA A 77 0.36 -4.90 -18.22
CA ALA A 77 -0.91 -5.56 -18.48
C ALA A 77 -0.94 -6.25 -19.86
N GLY A 78 -0.30 -5.64 -20.86
CA GLY A 78 -0.18 -6.23 -22.19
C GLY A 78 0.71 -7.48 -22.24
N ARG A 79 1.72 -7.58 -21.36
CA ARG A 79 2.67 -8.70 -21.29
C ARG A 79 2.30 -9.78 -20.29
N SER A 80 1.56 -9.41 -19.26
CA SER A 80 1.15 -10.28 -18.15
C SER A 80 -0.34 -10.15 -17.87
N PRO A 81 -1.21 -10.54 -18.81
CA PRO A 81 -2.66 -10.30 -18.75
C PRO A 81 -3.35 -11.05 -17.60
N ASN A 82 -2.68 -12.03 -17.01
CA ASN A 82 -3.21 -12.84 -15.90
C ASN A 82 -2.61 -12.46 -14.53
N SER A 83 -1.70 -11.48 -14.47
CA SER A 83 -1.05 -11.08 -13.22
C SER A 83 -2.00 -10.41 -12.22
N VAL A 84 -1.57 -10.39 -10.96
CA VAL A 84 -2.12 -9.51 -9.93
C VAL A 84 -1.23 -8.26 -9.86
N LEU A 85 -1.84 -7.07 -9.96
CA LEU A 85 -1.14 -5.79 -9.81
C LEU A 85 -1.16 -5.35 -8.35
N VAL A 86 0.01 -5.19 -7.75
CA VAL A 86 0.21 -4.59 -6.42
C VAL A 86 0.77 -3.18 -6.62
N VAL A 87 -0.07 -2.16 -6.43
CA VAL A 87 0.33 -0.77 -6.63
C VAL A 87 0.87 -0.19 -5.33
N VAL A 88 2.03 0.48 -5.42
CA VAL A 88 2.74 1.10 -4.29
C VAL A 88 2.90 2.60 -4.50
N SER A 89 2.81 3.06 -5.75
CA SER A 89 3.00 4.45 -6.17
C SER A 89 2.02 5.40 -5.49
N ASN A 90 2.49 6.62 -5.16
CA ASN A 90 1.69 7.65 -4.49
C ASN A 90 1.25 8.77 -5.46
N PRO A 91 0.09 9.41 -5.20
CA PRO A 91 -0.90 9.14 -4.13
C PRO A 91 -1.57 7.80 -4.33
N LEU A 92 -1.42 6.89 -3.33
CA LEU A 92 -1.67 5.46 -3.52
C LEU A 92 -3.07 5.15 -4.05
N ASP A 93 -4.12 5.57 -3.34
CA ASP A 93 -5.50 5.20 -3.66
C ASP A 93 -5.91 5.69 -5.06
N ALA A 94 -5.45 6.88 -5.44
CA ALA A 94 -5.63 7.42 -6.78
C ALA A 94 -4.87 6.61 -7.85
N MET A 95 -3.64 6.20 -7.57
CA MET A 95 -2.83 5.41 -8.52
C MET A 95 -3.38 4.00 -8.70
N VAL A 96 -3.90 3.36 -7.64
CA VAL A 96 -4.59 2.06 -7.75
C VAL A 96 -5.84 2.18 -8.62
N GLN A 97 -6.67 3.21 -8.38
CA GLN A 97 -7.84 3.51 -9.19
C GLN A 97 -7.47 3.71 -10.67
N HIS A 98 -6.38 4.44 -10.92
CA HIS A 98 -5.89 4.68 -12.28
C HIS A 98 -5.38 3.39 -12.94
N ALA A 99 -4.57 2.59 -12.24
CA ALA A 99 -4.07 1.31 -12.73
C ALA A 99 -5.22 0.34 -13.06
N TYR A 100 -6.27 0.30 -12.21
CA TYR A 100 -7.47 -0.47 -12.49
C TYR A 100 -8.16 -0.02 -13.78
N GLY A 101 -8.35 1.29 -13.96
CA GLY A 101 -8.97 1.85 -15.18
C GLY A 101 -8.17 1.57 -16.45
N ILE A 102 -6.83 1.55 -16.36
CA ILE A 102 -5.92 1.32 -17.51
C ILE A 102 -5.80 -0.18 -17.84
N SER A 103 -5.56 -1.03 -16.83
CA SER A 103 -5.31 -2.47 -17.04
C SER A 103 -6.54 -3.21 -17.57
N LYS A 104 -7.74 -2.73 -17.24
CA LYS A 104 -9.01 -3.44 -17.49
C LYS A 104 -9.06 -4.82 -16.83
N PHE A 105 -8.22 -5.05 -15.83
CA PHE A 105 -8.22 -6.31 -15.08
C PHE A 105 -9.48 -6.43 -14.21
N PRO A 106 -9.91 -7.63 -13.89
CA PRO A 106 -10.91 -7.83 -12.84
C PRO A 106 -10.48 -7.14 -11.55
N LYS A 107 -11.43 -6.56 -10.82
CA LYS A 107 -11.16 -5.79 -9.59
C LYS A 107 -10.33 -6.55 -8.55
N GLN A 108 -10.47 -7.87 -8.50
CA GLN A 108 -9.74 -8.74 -7.59
C GLN A 108 -8.24 -8.74 -7.85
N ARG A 109 -7.84 -8.51 -9.10
CA ARG A 109 -6.43 -8.55 -9.53
C ARG A 109 -5.72 -7.19 -9.51
N VAL A 110 -6.35 -6.17 -8.91
CA VAL A 110 -5.72 -4.86 -8.70
C VAL A 110 -5.87 -4.48 -7.22
N VAL A 111 -4.76 -4.31 -6.54
CA VAL A 111 -4.73 -4.05 -5.09
C VAL A 111 -3.63 -3.04 -4.77
N GLY A 112 -3.85 -2.20 -3.76
CA GLY A 112 -2.88 -1.20 -3.31
C GLY A 112 -2.22 -1.58 -1.98
N MET A 113 -0.91 -1.39 -1.88
CA MET A 113 -0.15 -1.50 -0.65
C MET A 113 -0.33 -0.21 0.16
N ALA A 114 -1.24 -0.23 1.13
CA ALA A 114 -1.65 0.94 1.93
C ALA A 114 -1.68 0.61 3.43
N GLY A 115 -2.83 0.19 3.90
CA GLY A 115 -3.09 -0.07 5.31
C GLY A 115 -2.16 -1.10 5.95
N ILE A 116 -1.60 -2.04 5.20
CA ILE A 116 -0.61 -3.00 5.71
C ILE A 116 0.64 -2.28 6.27
N LEU A 117 1.16 -1.28 5.54
CA LEU A 117 2.27 -0.45 6.00
C LEU A 117 1.86 0.46 7.16
N ASP A 118 0.69 1.09 7.06
CA ASP A 118 0.19 2.01 8.09
C ASP A 118 -0.13 1.27 9.39
N THR A 119 -0.66 0.07 9.29
CA THR A 119 -0.88 -0.84 10.42
C THR A 119 0.46 -1.26 11.05
N ALA A 120 1.49 -1.55 10.26
CA ALA A 120 2.81 -1.87 10.79
C ALA A 120 3.40 -0.71 11.61
N ARG A 121 3.25 0.53 11.14
CA ARG A 121 3.65 1.74 11.89
C ARG A 121 2.89 1.86 13.21
N PHE A 122 1.56 1.72 13.16
CA PHE A 122 0.71 1.81 14.34
C PHE A 122 1.05 0.75 15.38
N ARG A 123 1.21 -0.50 14.96
CA ARG A 123 1.66 -1.61 15.82
C ARG A 123 3.03 -1.35 16.46
N THR A 124 3.97 -0.81 15.69
CA THR A 124 5.32 -0.47 16.18
C THR A 124 5.26 0.57 17.29
N PHE A 125 4.48 1.64 17.11
CA PHE A 125 4.38 2.70 18.11
C PHE A 125 3.66 2.24 19.37
N LEU A 126 2.60 1.42 19.25
CA LEU A 126 1.92 0.81 20.38
C LEU A 126 2.85 -0.17 21.16
N ALA A 127 3.56 -1.04 20.45
CA ALA A 127 4.50 -1.98 21.06
C ALA A 127 5.64 -1.26 21.79
N THR A 128 6.16 -0.17 21.23
CA THR A 128 7.18 0.67 21.84
C THR A 128 6.66 1.33 23.12
N GLU A 129 5.45 1.88 23.09
CA GLU A 129 4.79 2.48 24.26
C GLU A 129 4.61 1.47 25.40
N LEU A 130 4.11 0.29 25.06
CA LEU A 130 3.84 -0.78 26.01
C LEU A 130 5.08 -1.60 26.38
N LYS A 131 6.25 -1.34 25.76
CA LYS A 131 7.50 -2.10 25.95
C LYS A 131 7.32 -3.60 25.77
N MET A 132 6.56 -4.00 24.73
CA MET A 132 6.29 -5.40 24.42
C MET A 132 6.66 -5.76 22.98
N SER A 133 6.67 -7.05 22.67
CA SER A 133 6.89 -7.52 21.29
C SER A 133 5.76 -7.03 20.38
N VAL A 134 6.13 -6.52 19.19
CA VAL A 134 5.17 -6.10 18.16
C VAL A 134 4.27 -7.26 17.68
N THR A 135 4.70 -8.51 17.87
CA THR A 135 3.90 -9.69 17.53
C THR A 135 2.65 -9.85 18.39
N ASN A 136 2.65 -9.26 19.59
CA ASN A 136 1.49 -9.26 20.50
C ASN A 136 0.45 -8.19 20.15
N VAL A 137 0.77 -7.22 19.26
CA VAL A 137 -0.17 -6.16 18.89
C VAL A 137 -0.95 -6.55 17.65
N GLN A 138 -2.27 -6.58 17.77
CA GLN A 138 -3.21 -6.77 16.66
C GLN A 138 -3.94 -5.45 16.38
N ALA A 139 -3.86 -4.95 15.17
CA ALA A 139 -4.44 -3.66 14.81
C ALA A 139 -4.82 -3.63 13.32
N TYR A 140 -5.69 -2.68 12.97
CA TYR A 140 -5.99 -2.31 11.60
C TYR A 140 -5.93 -0.79 11.44
N VAL A 141 -5.41 -0.35 10.30
CA VAL A 141 -5.51 1.03 9.84
C VAL A 141 -6.25 1.02 8.51
N LEU A 142 -7.36 1.72 8.44
CA LEU A 142 -8.24 1.82 7.28
C LEU A 142 -8.15 3.20 6.62
N GLY A 143 -8.89 3.36 5.53
CA GLY A 143 -9.00 4.64 4.83
C GLY A 143 -7.95 4.85 3.76
N GLY A 144 -7.89 6.06 3.20
CA GLY A 144 -6.88 6.47 2.24
C GLY A 144 -5.49 6.53 2.87
N HIS A 145 -4.48 6.14 2.10
CA HIS A 145 -3.08 6.15 2.54
C HIS A 145 -2.57 7.59 2.70
N GLY A 146 -2.11 7.93 3.91
CA GLY A 146 -1.58 9.27 4.25
C GLY A 146 -2.23 9.84 5.51
N ASP A 147 -2.35 11.16 5.57
CA ASP A 147 -2.85 11.89 6.74
C ASP A 147 -4.33 11.63 7.06
N SER A 148 -5.11 11.12 6.11
CA SER A 148 -6.52 10.77 6.29
C SER A 148 -6.76 9.32 6.75
N MET A 149 -5.70 8.52 6.99
CA MET A 149 -5.84 7.15 7.47
C MET A 149 -6.55 7.07 8.84
N VAL A 150 -7.20 5.94 9.08
CA VAL A 150 -8.05 5.72 10.27
C VAL A 150 -7.56 4.50 11.06
N PRO A 151 -6.67 4.68 12.04
CA PRO A 151 -6.31 3.62 12.97
C PRO A 151 -7.52 3.23 13.83
N LEU A 152 -7.86 1.96 13.87
CA LEU A 152 -9.02 1.45 14.61
C LEU A 152 -8.63 1.13 16.06
N ILE A 153 -8.74 2.13 16.95
CA ILE A 153 -8.46 1.93 18.39
C ILE A 153 -9.45 0.92 18.99
N GLY A 154 -10.72 0.98 18.58
CA GLY A 154 -11.79 0.15 19.16
C GLY A 154 -11.62 -1.36 18.95
N SER A 155 -10.87 -1.78 17.92
CA SER A 155 -10.58 -3.18 17.64
C SER A 155 -9.12 -3.58 17.87
N THR A 156 -8.28 -2.63 18.29
CA THR A 156 -6.85 -2.88 18.52
C THR A 156 -6.60 -3.50 19.88
N THR A 157 -5.81 -4.59 19.92
CA THR A 157 -5.44 -5.29 21.14
C THR A 157 -3.94 -5.47 21.25
N ALA A 158 -3.47 -5.61 22.49
CA ALA A 158 -2.11 -6.01 22.82
C ALA A 158 -2.16 -7.18 23.80
N GLY A 159 -1.65 -8.35 23.39
CA GLY A 159 -1.79 -9.58 24.16
C GLY A 159 -3.25 -10.01 24.41
N GLY A 160 -4.17 -9.64 23.52
CA GLY A 160 -5.60 -9.90 23.66
C GLY A 160 -6.36 -8.87 24.52
N VAL A 161 -5.68 -7.91 25.14
CA VAL A 161 -6.30 -6.84 25.94
C VAL A 161 -6.52 -5.60 25.05
N PRO A 162 -7.70 -4.96 25.08
CA PRO A 162 -7.92 -3.71 24.33
C PRO A 162 -6.87 -2.65 24.69
N VAL A 163 -6.28 -1.99 23.70
CA VAL A 163 -5.24 -0.98 23.97
C VAL A 163 -5.79 0.24 24.73
N ALA A 164 -7.08 0.49 24.65
CA ALA A 164 -7.75 1.53 25.41
C ALA A 164 -7.74 1.30 26.92
N ASP A 165 -7.59 0.03 27.36
CA ASP A 165 -7.46 -0.33 28.78
C ASP A 165 -6.02 -0.26 29.28
N LEU A 166 -5.04 -0.21 28.34
CA LEU A 166 -3.60 -0.24 28.64
C LEU A 166 -2.93 1.14 28.50
N ILE A 167 -3.45 2.00 27.65
CA ILE A 167 -2.85 3.29 27.30
C ILE A 167 -3.88 4.40 27.49
N PRO A 168 -3.56 5.48 28.22
CA PRO A 168 -4.46 6.62 28.38
C PRO A 168 -4.86 7.22 27.01
N ARG A 169 -6.11 7.66 26.90
CA ARG A 169 -6.69 8.19 25.65
C ARG A 169 -5.84 9.28 25.00
N GLN A 170 -5.36 10.24 25.77
CA GLN A 170 -4.49 11.29 25.24
C GLN A 170 -3.24 10.72 24.54
N ARG A 171 -2.63 9.68 25.15
CA ARG A 171 -1.45 9.06 24.59
C ARG A 171 -1.75 8.24 23.33
N LEU A 172 -2.92 7.58 23.29
CA LEU A 172 -3.39 6.93 22.06
C LEU A 172 -3.59 7.92 20.91
N ASP A 173 -4.16 9.10 21.19
CA ASP A 173 -4.36 10.14 20.19
C ASP A 173 -3.01 10.66 19.63
N GLU A 174 -1.97 10.79 20.48
CA GLU A 174 -0.62 11.14 20.05
C GLU A 174 0.00 10.05 19.15
N ILE A 175 -0.18 8.77 19.52
CA ILE A 175 0.29 7.63 18.72
C ILE A 175 -0.42 7.57 17.36
N VAL A 176 -1.73 7.78 17.32
CA VAL A 176 -2.52 7.88 16.09
C VAL A 176 -1.95 8.99 15.20
N LYS A 177 -1.76 10.19 15.76
CA LYS A 177 -1.21 11.33 15.01
C LYS A 177 0.20 11.06 14.47
N ARG A 178 1.06 10.40 15.27
CA ARG A 178 2.38 9.98 14.82
C ARG A 178 2.31 8.95 13.70
N THR A 179 1.37 8.00 13.78
CA THR A 179 1.15 7.00 12.72
C THR A 179 0.78 7.67 11.40
N GLN A 180 -0.16 8.63 11.43
CA GLN A 180 -0.57 9.42 10.26
C GLN A 180 0.61 10.19 9.63
N ASN A 181 1.55 10.66 10.44
CA ASN A 181 2.73 11.39 10.00
C ASN A 181 3.98 10.52 9.78
N GLY A 182 3.89 9.20 9.97
CA GLY A 182 5.06 8.30 9.98
C GLY A 182 5.89 8.32 8.70
N GLY A 183 5.27 8.50 7.53
CA GLY A 183 5.99 8.70 6.27
C GLY A 183 6.76 10.00 6.22
N ALA A 184 6.15 11.11 6.64
CA ALA A 184 6.78 12.43 6.69
C ALA A 184 7.92 12.48 7.72
N GLU A 185 7.77 11.81 8.87
CA GLU A 185 8.84 11.67 9.89
C GLU A 185 10.09 11.04 9.27
N ILE A 186 9.93 9.93 8.53
CA ILE A 186 11.07 9.24 7.88
C ILE A 186 11.72 10.14 6.83
N VAL A 187 10.94 10.79 5.97
CA VAL A 187 11.46 11.71 4.94
C VAL A 187 12.23 12.87 5.58
N SER A 188 11.73 13.42 6.67
CA SER A 188 12.40 14.51 7.39
C SER A 188 13.75 14.11 7.97
N LEU A 189 13.91 12.85 8.39
CA LEU A 189 15.15 12.30 8.91
C LEU A 189 16.13 11.92 7.81
N LEU A 190 15.66 11.29 6.73
CA LEU A 190 16.52 10.85 5.61
C LEU A 190 17.02 12.02 4.75
N LYS A 191 16.29 13.14 4.70
CA LYS A 191 16.57 14.33 3.86
C LYS A 191 16.43 14.06 2.35
N THR A 192 16.76 12.86 1.89
CA THR A 192 16.64 12.43 0.48
C THR A 192 15.93 11.09 0.41
N GLY A 193 15.05 10.91 -0.59
CA GLY A 193 14.29 9.67 -0.77
C GLY A 193 13.08 9.55 0.18
N SER A 194 12.61 8.32 0.35
CA SER A 194 11.48 7.96 1.20
C SER A 194 11.74 6.63 1.89
N ALA A 195 10.83 6.18 2.76
CA ALA A 195 10.88 4.83 3.31
C ALA A 195 10.86 3.78 2.20
N TYR A 196 11.67 2.72 2.32
CA TYR A 196 11.65 1.57 1.40
C TYR A 196 11.74 0.22 2.12
N TYR A 197 12.35 0.12 3.30
CA TYR A 197 12.41 -1.16 4.05
C TYR A 197 11.02 -1.65 4.49
N ALA A 198 10.25 -0.82 5.17
CA ALA A 198 8.91 -1.19 5.61
C ALA A 198 7.92 -1.35 4.44
N PRO A 199 7.92 -0.49 3.40
CA PRO A 199 7.15 -0.73 2.18
C PRO A 199 7.50 -2.04 1.48
N SER A 200 8.79 -2.40 1.37
CA SER A 200 9.20 -3.66 0.71
C SER A 200 8.75 -4.88 1.51
N ALA A 201 8.85 -4.87 2.84
CA ALA A 201 8.32 -5.94 3.68
C ALA A 201 6.80 -6.05 3.59
N ALA A 202 6.07 -4.93 3.46
CA ALA A 202 4.64 -4.95 3.24
C ALA A 202 4.26 -5.55 1.88
N VAL A 203 4.99 -5.20 0.82
CA VAL A 203 4.80 -5.80 -0.52
C VAL A 203 5.14 -7.28 -0.50
N GLU A 204 6.24 -7.66 0.14
CA GLU A 204 6.66 -9.06 0.27
C GLU A 204 5.55 -9.90 0.93
N GLN A 205 4.96 -9.44 2.04
CA GLN A 205 3.85 -10.12 2.70
C GLN A 205 2.62 -10.26 1.79
N MET A 206 2.31 -9.25 0.97
CA MET A 206 1.21 -9.31 -0.01
C MET A 206 1.52 -10.32 -1.12
N VAL A 207 2.73 -10.29 -1.67
CA VAL A 207 3.17 -11.23 -2.72
C VAL A 207 3.17 -12.66 -2.19
N GLU A 208 3.68 -12.90 -0.98
CA GLU A 208 3.63 -14.20 -0.32
C GLU A 208 2.18 -14.71 -0.17
N ALA A 209 1.26 -13.84 0.25
CA ALA A 209 -0.14 -14.20 0.39
C ALA A 209 -0.77 -14.63 -0.94
N ILE A 210 -0.38 -13.99 -2.06
CA ILE A 210 -0.86 -14.31 -3.41
C ILE A 210 -0.21 -15.59 -3.93
N VAL A 211 1.12 -15.64 -3.95
CA VAL A 211 1.88 -16.73 -4.58
C VAL A 211 1.66 -18.06 -3.86
N PHE A 212 1.58 -18.07 -2.54
CA PHE A 212 1.34 -19.27 -1.74
C PHE A 212 -0.12 -19.48 -1.32
N ASP A 213 -1.04 -18.70 -1.87
CA ASP A 213 -2.48 -18.79 -1.57
C ASP A 213 -2.79 -18.80 -0.07
N ARG A 214 -2.14 -17.92 0.71
CA ARG A 214 -2.20 -17.90 2.17
C ARG A 214 -3.59 -17.57 2.74
N LYS A 215 -4.49 -16.99 1.94
CA LYS A 215 -5.79 -16.47 2.41
C LYS A 215 -5.64 -15.51 3.59
N ALA A 216 -4.54 -14.74 3.58
CA ALA A 216 -4.21 -13.82 4.65
C ALA A 216 -5.18 -12.63 4.69
N VAL A 217 -5.59 -12.21 5.89
CA VAL A 217 -6.38 -10.99 6.07
C VAL A 217 -5.43 -9.82 6.28
N LEU A 218 -5.31 -8.98 5.26
CA LEU A 218 -4.37 -7.85 5.22
C LEU A 218 -5.13 -6.55 4.91
N PRO A 219 -4.82 -5.42 5.57
CA PRO A 219 -5.40 -4.13 5.20
C PRO A 219 -4.73 -3.59 3.93
N CYS A 220 -5.47 -3.61 2.83
CA CYS A 220 -5.02 -3.18 1.51
C CYS A 220 -6.06 -2.24 0.87
N ALA A 221 -5.64 -1.39 -0.08
CA ALA A 221 -6.58 -0.63 -0.88
C ALA A 221 -7.24 -1.55 -1.91
N ALA A 222 -8.56 -1.70 -1.81
CA ALA A 222 -9.39 -2.51 -2.69
C ALA A 222 -10.60 -1.72 -3.17
N LEU A 223 -11.15 -2.10 -4.35
CA LEU A 223 -12.37 -1.49 -4.87
C LEU A 223 -13.56 -1.86 -4.00
N LEU A 224 -14.21 -0.86 -3.43
CA LEU A 224 -15.44 -1.03 -2.65
C LEU A 224 -16.67 -0.85 -3.55
N GLU A 225 -17.64 -1.73 -3.37
CA GLU A 225 -18.91 -1.74 -4.12
C GLU A 225 -20.12 -1.75 -3.16
N GLY A 226 -20.03 -0.96 -2.10
CA GLY A 226 -21.06 -0.80 -1.09
C GLY A 226 -20.58 -1.08 0.34
N GLU A 227 -19.44 -1.75 0.50
CA GLU A 227 -18.86 -2.01 1.82
C GLU A 227 -18.57 -0.68 2.53
N TYR A 228 -18.85 -0.62 3.82
CA TYR A 228 -18.79 0.60 4.65
C TYR A 228 -19.61 1.78 4.11
N GLY A 229 -20.56 1.55 3.18
CA GLY A 229 -21.32 2.58 2.49
C GLY A 229 -20.50 3.38 1.46
N ILE A 230 -19.35 2.85 1.02
CA ILE A 230 -18.47 3.44 0.01
C ILE A 230 -18.62 2.66 -1.29
N ASN A 231 -18.73 3.35 -2.43
CA ASN A 231 -18.93 2.72 -3.71
C ASN A 231 -18.04 3.31 -4.80
N GLY A 232 -17.45 2.45 -5.62
CA GLY A 232 -16.66 2.83 -6.80
C GLY A 232 -15.33 3.51 -6.47
N LEU A 233 -14.75 3.22 -5.31
CA LEU A 233 -13.45 3.74 -4.88
C LEU A 233 -12.55 2.64 -4.35
N PHE A 234 -11.25 2.77 -4.62
CA PHE A 234 -10.22 2.04 -3.90
C PHE A 234 -9.95 2.73 -2.58
N VAL A 235 -10.13 2.00 -1.48
CA VAL A 235 -9.91 2.49 -0.11
C VAL A 235 -9.28 1.38 0.71
N GLY A 236 -8.38 1.71 1.61
CA GLY A 236 -7.74 0.77 2.53
C GLY A 236 -8.73 0.13 3.49
N VAL A 237 -8.91 -1.18 3.40
CA VAL A 237 -9.80 -2.00 4.24
C VAL A 237 -9.19 -3.39 4.43
N PRO A 238 -9.59 -4.16 5.46
CA PRO A 238 -9.16 -5.54 5.59
C PRO A 238 -9.70 -6.37 4.43
N VAL A 239 -8.81 -7.07 3.72
CA VAL A 239 -9.15 -7.97 2.62
C VAL A 239 -8.56 -9.35 2.87
N LYS A 240 -9.26 -10.38 2.44
CA LYS A 240 -8.69 -11.72 2.31
C LYS A 240 -7.94 -11.77 0.98
N LEU A 241 -6.62 -11.93 1.06
CA LEU A 241 -5.70 -11.96 -0.08
C LEU A 241 -5.20 -13.39 -0.31
N GLY A 242 -5.36 -13.89 -1.51
CA GLY A 242 -4.94 -15.23 -1.93
C GLY A 242 -4.55 -15.27 -3.40
N ALA A 243 -4.46 -16.45 -4.01
CA ALA A 243 -3.97 -16.65 -5.38
C ALA A 243 -4.74 -15.86 -6.44
N GLY A 244 -6.03 -15.61 -6.23
CA GLY A 244 -6.86 -14.78 -7.12
C GLY A 244 -6.70 -13.27 -6.92
N GLY A 245 -5.84 -12.83 -5.99
CA GLY A 245 -5.77 -11.45 -5.52
C GLY A 245 -6.73 -11.21 -4.34
N VAL A 246 -7.51 -10.15 -4.39
CA VAL A 246 -8.52 -9.81 -3.36
C VAL A 246 -9.74 -10.72 -3.52
N GLU A 247 -9.91 -11.67 -2.62
CA GLU A 247 -11.02 -12.63 -2.67
C GLU A 247 -12.28 -12.15 -1.93
N GLN A 248 -12.07 -11.33 -0.89
CA GLN A 248 -13.17 -10.82 -0.07
C GLN A 248 -12.73 -9.55 0.67
N VAL A 249 -13.61 -8.58 0.77
CA VAL A 249 -13.50 -7.48 1.74
C VAL A 249 -14.07 -7.95 3.08
N ILE A 250 -13.29 -7.82 4.15
CA ILE A 250 -13.72 -8.17 5.50
C ILE A 250 -14.20 -6.90 6.20
N GLN A 251 -15.48 -6.82 6.49
CA GLN A 251 -16.03 -5.68 7.20
C GLN A 251 -15.89 -5.87 8.72
N VAL A 252 -15.07 -5.01 9.34
CA VAL A 252 -14.98 -4.92 10.81
C VAL A 252 -16.02 -3.93 11.33
N LYS A 253 -16.52 -4.17 12.53
CA LYS A 253 -17.45 -3.24 13.19
C LYS A 253 -16.68 -1.98 13.61
N LEU A 254 -17.11 -0.83 13.10
CA LEU A 254 -16.55 0.48 13.42
C LEU A 254 -17.37 1.14 14.55
N THR A 255 -16.71 1.93 15.37
CA THR A 255 -17.38 2.92 16.21
C THR A 255 -17.98 4.04 15.35
N SER A 256 -18.85 4.85 15.92
CA SER A 256 -19.43 6.01 15.21
C SER A 256 -18.34 6.96 14.70
N ASP A 257 -17.35 7.25 15.51
CA ASP A 257 -16.24 8.17 15.17
C ASP A 257 -15.35 7.56 14.06
N GLU A 258 -15.02 6.28 14.14
CA GLU A 258 -14.25 5.57 13.11
C GLU A 258 -15.02 5.53 11.78
N SER A 259 -16.34 5.33 11.82
CA SER A 259 -17.19 5.35 10.62
C SER A 259 -17.22 6.74 9.97
N ILE A 260 -17.36 7.80 10.77
CA ILE A 260 -17.30 9.19 10.27
C ILE A 260 -15.92 9.48 9.66
N ALA A 261 -14.85 9.09 10.36
CA ALA A 261 -13.48 9.28 9.89
C ALA A 261 -13.21 8.53 8.57
N LEU A 262 -13.69 7.28 8.44
CA LEU A 262 -13.54 6.49 7.22
C LEU A 262 -14.27 7.14 6.02
N LYS A 263 -15.48 7.63 6.22
CA LYS A 263 -16.24 8.34 5.18
C LYS A 263 -15.53 9.63 4.75
N LYS A 264 -14.96 10.38 5.70
CA LYS A 264 -14.17 11.60 5.40
C LYS A 264 -12.90 11.23 4.63
N SER A 265 -12.24 10.15 5.01
CA SER A 265 -11.06 9.65 4.31
C SER A 265 -11.39 9.24 2.87
N ALA A 266 -12.48 8.51 2.65
CA ALA A 266 -12.94 8.14 1.31
C ALA A 266 -13.32 9.37 0.46
N ALA A 267 -13.89 10.43 1.06
CA ALA A 267 -14.17 11.67 0.35
C ALA A 267 -12.88 12.33 -0.15
N ALA A 268 -11.81 12.34 0.64
CA ALA A 268 -10.52 12.86 0.20
C ALA A 268 -9.91 12.04 -0.97
N VAL A 269 -10.10 10.72 -0.97
CA VAL A 269 -9.72 9.87 -2.13
C VAL A 269 -10.56 10.22 -3.36
N ARG A 270 -11.87 10.44 -3.20
CA ARG A 270 -12.76 10.84 -4.30
C ARG A 270 -12.30 12.13 -4.95
N GLU A 271 -11.91 13.14 -4.18
CA GLU A 271 -11.38 14.39 -4.71
C GLU A 271 -10.19 14.17 -5.64
N LEU A 272 -9.24 13.31 -5.27
CA LEU A 272 -8.09 12.98 -6.12
C LEU A 272 -8.51 12.26 -7.41
N VAL A 273 -9.44 11.32 -7.31
CA VAL A 273 -9.98 10.60 -8.48
C VAL A 273 -10.70 11.55 -9.43
N ASP A 274 -11.47 12.51 -8.90
CA ASP A 274 -12.19 13.51 -9.69
C ASP A 274 -11.22 14.47 -10.40
N VAL A 275 -10.10 14.84 -9.74
CA VAL A 275 -9.03 15.63 -10.40
C VAL A 275 -8.42 14.84 -11.55
N MET A 276 -8.10 13.56 -11.36
CA MET A 276 -7.56 12.70 -12.44
C MET A 276 -8.53 12.59 -13.62
N ALA A 277 -9.82 12.40 -13.34
CA ALA A 277 -10.84 12.26 -14.38
C ALA A 277 -10.93 13.48 -15.29
N LYS A 278 -10.76 14.69 -14.75
CA LYS A 278 -10.74 15.95 -15.54
C LYS A 278 -9.53 16.08 -16.46
N HIS A 279 -8.46 15.32 -16.22
CA HIS A 279 -7.20 15.40 -17.00
C HIS A 279 -6.94 14.11 -17.79
N ALA A 280 -7.84 13.14 -17.76
CA ALA A 280 -7.75 11.89 -18.52
C ALA A 280 -8.33 11.99 -19.95
N ALA A 281 -8.85 13.15 -20.31
CA ALA A 281 -9.43 13.44 -21.64
C ALA A 281 -8.38 13.81 -22.68
#